data_fa08fd9520561c2e881731da5a54a342
#
_entry.id   fa08fd9520561c2e881731da5a54a342
#
_cell.length_a   1.000
_cell.length_b   1.000
_cell.length_c   1.000
_cell.angle_alpha   90.00
_cell.angle_beta   90.00
_cell.angle_gamma   90.00
#
_symmetry.space_group_name_H-M   'P 1'
#
loop_
_entity.id
_entity.type
_entity.pdbx_description
1 polymer ?
#
loop_
_entity_poly.entity_id
_entity_poly.type
_entity_poly.pdbx_seq_one_letter_code
_entity_poly.pdbx_strand_id
1 'polypeptide(L)'
;MINVNDIRHQFPTLHQQVNGHPLVYLDNGATTHKPQVVIDAISHYYEKLNSNIHRGVHFLSQQATDAYEASRETIRQHLNAQNLHEIIFTKGNTEAINLVANGFGQILKKGDEVLVS
;
A
#
# COMPACT_ATOMS: atom_id res chain seq x y z
N MET A 1 4.42 -24.00 -11.26
CA MET A 1 5.76 -23.35 -11.26
C MET A 1 5.54 -21.89 -11.65
N ILE A 2 6.10 -20.94 -10.92
CA ILE A 2 5.96 -19.51 -11.23
C ILE A 2 6.76 -19.21 -12.50
N ASN A 3 6.12 -18.62 -13.51
CA ASN A 3 6.79 -18.15 -14.71
C ASN A 3 7.29 -16.71 -14.50
N VAL A 4 8.58 -16.52 -14.37
CA VAL A 4 9.21 -15.21 -14.13
C VAL A 4 8.96 -14.25 -15.29
N ASN A 5 8.89 -14.73 -16.53
CA ASN A 5 8.62 -13.87 -17.68
C ASN A 5 7.20 -13.30 -17.66
N ASP A 6 6.20 -14.08 -17.26
CA ASP A 6 4.83 -13.61 -17.14
C ASP A 6 4.69 -12.54 -16.04
N ILE A 7 5.41 -12.72 -14.93
CA ILE A 7 5.47 -11.69 -13.88
C ILE A 7 6.18 -10.44 -14.40
N ARG A 8 7.33 -10.59 -15.04
CA ARG A 8 8.10 -9.47 -15.60
C ARG A 8 7.28 -8.62 -16.58
N HIS A 9 6.44 -9.25 -17.40
CA HIS A 9 5.56 -8.56 -18.35
C HIS A 9 4.51 -7.65 -17.69
N GLN A 10 4.20 -7.87 -16.42
CA GLN A 10 3.27 -7.01 -15.69
C GLN A 10 3.87 -5.67 -15.29
N PHE A 11 5.20 -5.50 -15.40
CA PHE A 11 5.92 -4.30 -14.97
C PHE A 11 6.43 -3.50 -16.18
N PRO A 12 5.70 -2.47 -16.65
CA PRO A 12 6.06 -1.75 -17.88
C PRO A 12 7.45 -1.11 -17.82
N THR A 13 7.90 -0.66 -16.66
CA THR A 13 9.26 -0.11 -16.50
C THR A 13 10.36 -1.09 -16.92
N LEU A 14 10.14 -2.39 -16.76
CA LEU A 14 11.13 -3.42 -17.09
C LEU A 14 11.20 -3.76 -18.59
N HIS A 15 10.32 -3.18 -19.42
CA HIS A 15 10.33 -3.38 -20.87
C HIS A 15 11.37 -2.50 -21.59
N GLN A 16 12.03 -1.61 -20.87
CA GLN A 16 13.04 -0.71 -21.42
C GLN A 16 14.34 -1.43 -21.73
N GLN A 17 15.10 -0.82 -22.65
CA GLN A 17 16.48 -1.21 -22.93
C GLN A 17 17.43 -0.10 -22.45
N VAL A 18 18.56 -0.50 -21.90
CA VAL A 18 19.64 0.38 -21.48
C VAL A 18 20.92 -0.08 -22.16
N ASN A 19 21.55 0.79 -22.94
CA ASN A 19 22.76 0.49 -23.73
C ASN A 19 22.59 -0.76 -24.63
N GLY A 20 21.40 -0.95 -25.21
CA GLY A 20 21.09 -2.07 -26.10
C GLY A 20 20.81 -3.40 -25.40
N HIS A 21 20.70 -3.41 -24.06
CA HIS A 21 20.39 -4.59 -23.27
C HIS A 21 19.08 -4.41 -22.51
N PRO A 22 18.29 -5.48 -22.24
CA PRO A 22 17.12 -5.40 -21.38
C PRO A 22 17.48 -4.84 -20.01
N LEU A 23 16.63 -3.93 -19.49
CA LEU A 23 16.82 -3.35 -18.16
C LEU A 23 16.89 -4.44 -17.09
N VAL A 24 17.96 -4.42 -16.30
CA VAL A 24 18.08 -5.15 -15.04
C VAL A 24 17.97 -4.15 -13.89
N TYR A 25 16.99 -4.34 -13.00
CA TYR A 25 16.76 -3.44 -11.87
C TYR A 25 16.88 -4.22 -10.57
N LEU A 26 17.79 -3.81 -9.70
CA LEU A 26 18.13 -4.50 -8.45
C LEU A 26 17.92 -3.63 -7.20
N ASP A 27 17.33 -2.44 -7.35
CA ASP A 27 17.16 -1.47 -6.26
C ASP A 27 15.72 -1.41 -5.73
N ASN A 28 15.03 -2.56 -5.69
CA ASN A 28 13.67 -2.64 -5.16
C ASN A 28 13.56 -2.27 -3.67
N GLY A 29 14.66 -2.36 -2.91
CA GLY A 29 14.72 -1.96 -1.51
C GLY A 29 14.49 -0.47 -1.31
N ALA A 30 14.96 0.37 -2.25
CA ALA A 30 14.74 1.81 -2.24
C ALA A 30 13.42 2.18 -2.95
N THR A 31 13.17 1.61 -4.12
CA THR A 31 11.97 1.92 -4.90
C THR A 31 11.48 0.67 -5.65
N THR A 32 10.30 0.21 -5.34
CA THR A 32 9.67 -0.92 -6.04
C THR A 32 8.85 -0.41 -7.24
N HIS A 33 9.12 -0.96 -8.43
CA HIS A 33 8.31 -0.70 -9.61
C HIS A 33 6.87 -1.16 -9.45
N LYS A 34 5.95 -0.49 -10.14
CA LYS A 34 4.52 -0.79 -10.04
C LYS A 34 4.09 -1.65 -11.24
N PRO A 35 3.34 -2.73 -11.00
CA PRO A 35 2.72 -3.48 -12.08
C PRO A 35 1.63 -2.64 -12.76
N GLN A 36 1.31 -2.97 -14.00
CA GLN A 36 0.34 -2.22 -14.82
C GLN A 36 -1.00 -2.08 -14.09
N VAL A 37 -1.48 -3.11 -13.43
CA VAL A 37 -2.75 -3.09 -12.69
C VAL A 37 -2.81 -2.00 -11.61
N VAL A 38 -1.68 -1.68 -10.97
CA VAL A 38 -1.60 -0.60 -9.98
C VAL A 38 -1.63 0.77 -10.65
N ILE A 39 -0.92 0.91 -11.78
CA ILE A 39 -0.93 2.14 -12.58
C ILE A 39 -2.35 2.44 -13.08
N ASP A 40 -3.03 1.42 -13.64
CA ASP A 40 -4.39 1.55 -14.14
C ASP A 40 -5.39 1.87 -13.04
N ALA A 41 -5.24 1.28 -11.85
CA ALA A 41 -6.10 1.57 -10.70
C ALA A 41 -5.98 3.03 -10.25
N ILE A 42 -4.77 3.58 -10.21
CA ILE A 42 -4.53 4.99 -9.86
C ILE A 42 -5.12 5.91 -10.93
N SER A 43 -4.88 5.61 -12.20
CA SER A 43 -5.43 6.38 -13.33
C SER A 43 -6.97 6.36 -13.30
N HIS A 44 -7.57 5.18 -13.15
CA HIS A 44 -9.02 5.02 -13.05
C HIS A 44 -9.61 5.81 -11.87
N TYR A 45 -8.95 5.80 -10.72
CA TYR A 45 -9.39 6.58 -9.57
C TYR A 45 -9.46 8.07 -9.90
N TYR A 46 -8.38 8.64 -10.46
CA TYR A 46 -8.35 10.05 -10.81
C TYR A 46 -9.30 10.44 -11.94
N GLU A 47 -9.49 9.57 -12.91
CA GLU A 47 -10.38 9.82 -14.06
C GLU A 47 -11.87 9.69 -13.71
N LYS A 48 -12.24 8.82 -12.75
CA LYS A 48 -13.63 8.39 -12.57
C LYS A 48 -14.17 8.51 -11.15
N LEU A 49 -13.32 8.39 -10.12
CA LEU A 49 -13.77 8.21 -8.74
C LEU A 49 -13.28 9.29 -7.77
N ASN A 50 -12.38 10.18 -8.22
CA ASN A 50 -11.69 11.13 -7.35
C ASN A 50 -12.66 11.98 -6.53
N SER A 51 -12.84 11.62 -5.26
CA SER A 51 -13.76 12.27 -4.34
C SER A 51 -13.35 12.06 -2.88
N ASN A 52 -13.94 12.83 -1.97
CA ASN A 52 -13.78 12.65 -0.53
C ASN A 52 -14.36 11.30 -0.10
N ILE A 53 -13.64 10.60 0.75
CA ILE A 53 -14.14 9.41 1.43
C ILE A 53 -14.80 9.79 2.76
N HIS A 54 -15.80 9.01 3.21
CA HIS A 54 -16.49 9.08 4.51
C HIS A 54 -17.29 10.37 4.82
N ARG A 55 -17.24 11.40 3.99
CA ARG A 55 -17.87 12.71 4.29
C ARG A 55 -18.86 13.18 3.25
N GLY A 56 -18.88 12.60 2.07
CA GLY A 56 -19.80 13.01 1.00
C GLY A 56 -21.05 12.13 1.00
N VAL A 57 -22.20 12.75 0.70
CA VAL A 57 -23.48 12.05 0.53
C VAL A 57 -23.86 11.87 -0.94
N HIS A 58 -22.90 12.01 -1.84
CA HIS A 58 -23.10 11.90 -3.28
C HIS A 58 -22.42 10.64 -3.85
N PHE A 59 -22.84 10.25 -5.04
CA PHE A 59 -22.44 8.99 -5.70
C PHE A 59 -20.93 8.76 -5.72
N LEU A 60 -20.13 9.72 -6.15
CA LEU A 60 -18.66 9.54 -6.22
C LEU A 60 -18.02 9.32 -4.84
N SER A 61 -18.51 10.00 -3.81
CA SER A 61 -18.01 9.81 -2.45
C SER A 61 -18.33 8.41 -1.92
N GLN A 62 -19.52 7.89 -2.23
CA GLN A 62 -19.87 6.52 -1.87
C GLN A 62 -18.96 5.52 -2.58
N GLN A 63 -18.80 5.65 -3.90
CA GLN A 63 -17.92 4.78 -4.70
C GLN A 63 -16.46 4.79 -4.19
N ALA A 64 -15.92 5.98 -3.90
CA ALA A 64 -14.56 6.11 -3.37
C ALA A 64 -14.43 5.50 -1.95
N THR A 65 -15.45 5.66 -1.11
CA THR A 65 -15.50 5.05 0.23
C THR A 65 -15.53 3.52 0.13
N ASP A 66 -16.41 2.98 -0.72
CA ASP A 66 -16.55 1.53 -0.90
C ASP A 66 -15.24 0.91 -1.39
N ALA A 67 -14.56 1.55 -2.36
CA ALA A 67 -13.27 1.09 -2.86
C ALA A 67 -12.16 1.15 -1.78
N TYR A 68 -12.15 2.19 -0.95
CA TYR A 68 -11.22 2.33 0.16
C TYR A 68 -11.42 1.24 1.22
N GLU A 69 -12.66 1.00 1.63
CA GLU A 69 -12.96 -0.03 2.64
C GLU A 69 -12.74 -1.45 2.08
N ALA A 70 -13.02 -1.69 0.81
CA ALA A 70 -12.69 -2.96 0.15
C ALA A 70 -11.18 -3.23 0.14
N SER A 71 -10.35 -2.21 -0.09
CA SER A 71 -8.90 -2.36 -0.02
C SER A 71 -8.42 -2.68 1.40
N ARG A 72 -9.02 -2.05 2.42
CA ARG A 72 -8.74 -2.34 3.83
C ARG A 72 -9.10 -3.79 4.18
N GLU A 73 -10.26 -4.26 3.74
CA GLU A 73 -10.69 -5.65 3.93
C GLU A 73 -9.73 -6.65 3.26
N THR A 74 -9.25 -6.36 2.06
CA THR A 74 -8.26 -7.19 1.37
C THR A 74 -6.97 -7.33 2.19
N ILE A 75 -6.48 -6.23 2.76
CA ILE A 75 -5.29 -6.25 3.63
C ILE A 75 -5.57 -6.98 4.94
N ARG A 76 -6.75 -6.78 5.54
CA ARG A 76 -7.17 -7.52 6.73
C ARG A 76 -7.09 -9.03 6.52
N GLN A 77 -7.64 -9.51 5.41
CA GLN A 77 -7.61 -10.95 5.08
C GLN A 77 -6.17 -11.43 4.82
N HIS A 78 -5.37 -10.67 4.09
CA HIS A 78 -3.97 -11.02 3.79
C HIS A 78 -3.13 -11.16 5.06
N LEU A 79 -3.32 -10.29 6.05
CA LEU A 79 -2.62 -10.31 7.33
C LEU A 79 -3.27 -11.25 8.36
N ASN A 80 -4.41 -11.86 8.02
CA ASN A 80 -5.20 -12.68 8.94
C ASN A 80 -5.59 -11.93 10.23
N ALA A 81 -5.84 -10.62 10.13
CA ALA A 81 -6.32 -9.82 11.23
C ALA A 81 -7.79 -10.16 11.53
N GLN A 82 -8.19 -10.12 12.80
CA GLN A 82 -9.54 -10.49 13.20
C GLN A 82 -10.57 -9.43 12.82
N ASN A 83 -10.21 -8.16 12.99
CA ASN A 83 -11.13 -7.05 12.81
C ASN A 83 -10.58 -5.99 11.83
N LEU A 84 -11.48 -5.34 11.10
CA LEU A 84 -11.13 -4.31 10.13
C LEU A 84 -10.41 -3.10 10.77
N HIS A 85 -10.76 -2.74 12.01
CA HIS A 85 -10.15 -1.62 12.72
C HIS A 85 -8.68 -1.87 13.15
N GLU A 86 -8.19 -3.10 13.03
CA GLU A 86 -6.77 -3.41 13.23
C GLU A 86 -5.91 -2.95 12.03
N ILE A 87 -6.53 -2.64 10.89
CA ILE A 87 -5.84 -2.15 9.71
C ILE A 87 -5.89 -0.63 9.66
N ILE A 88 -4.72 -0.01 9.81
CA ILE A 88 -4.56 1.46 9.78
C ILE A 88 -3.63 1.82 8.62
N PHE A 89 -4.15 2.55 7.64
CA PHE A 89 -3.32 3.10 6.56
C PHE A 89 -2.60 4.36 7.03
N THR A 90 -1.31 4.42 6.77
CA THR A 90 -0.44 5.56 7.07
C THR A 90 0.23 6.06 5.79
N LYS A 91 0.81 7.27 5.83
CA LYS A 91 1.52 7.85 4.69
C LYS A 91 2.86 7.16 4.39
N GLY A 92 3.33 6.34 5.32
CA GLY A 92 4.58 5.61 5.16
C GLY A 92 5.10 5.06 6.49
N ASN A 93 6.26 4.39 6.41
CA ASN A 93 6.85 3.69 7.54
C ASN A 93 7.14 4.60 8.75
N THR A 94 7.64 5.82 8.50
CA THR A 94 7.93 6.78 9.57
C THR A 94 6.68 7.12 10.38
N GLU A 95 5.54 7.37 9.72
CA GLU A 95 4.28 7.64 10.42
C GLU A 95 3.79 6.41 11.18
N ALA A 96 3.90 5.21 10.58
CA ALA A 96 3.50 3.96 11.23
C ALA A 96 4.29 3.71 12.52
N ILE A 97 5.62 3.86 12.48
CA ILE A 97 6.47 3.70 13.66
C ILE A 97 6.12 4.74 14.74
N ASN A 98 5.94 6.00 14.36
CA ASN A 98 5.58 7.05 15.32
C ASN A 98 4.18 6.82 15.93
N LEU A 99 3.22 6.32 15.15
CA LEU A 99 1.90 5.97 15.65
C LEU A 99 1.99 4.89 16.73
N VAL A 100 2.76 3.82 16.46
CA VAL A 100 3.00 2.73 17.42
C VAL A 100 3.73 3.25 18.65
N ALA A 101 4.82 4.02 18.49
CA ALA A 101 5.60 4.57 19.58
C ALA A 101 4.75 5.47 20.49
N ASN A 102 3.94 6.34 19.93
CA ASN A 102 3.05 7.21 20.69
C ASN A 102 1.95 6.42 21.42
N GLY A 103 1.35 5.41 20.77
CA GLY A 103 0.33 4.56 21.38
C GLY A 103 0.88 3.76 22.56
N PHE A 104 1.96 3.03 22.36
CA PHE A 104 2.60 2.24 23.42
C PHE A 104 3.19 3.11 24.51
N GLY A 105 3.77 4.29 24.18
CA GLY A 105 4.30 5.22 25.16
C GLY A 105 3.29 5.67 26.22
N GLN A 106 1.98 5.62 25.91
CA GLN A 106 0.93 5.98 26.87
C GLN A 106 0.62 4.86 27.89
N ILE A 107 0.95 3.61 27.57
CA ILE A 107 0.68 2.45 28.44
C ILE A 107 1.92 1.94 29.15
N LEU A 108 3.13 2.34 28.73
CA LEU A 108 4.37 2.00 29.38
C LEU A 108 4.48 2.63 30.78
N LYS A 109 5.03 1.87 31.72
CA LYS A 109 5.21 2.27 33.13
C LYS A 109 6.69 2.27 33.47
N LYS A 110 7.00 2.89 34.62
CA LYS A 110 8.38 2.87 35.17
C LYS A 110 8.84 1.43 35.41
N GLY A 111 9.89 1.03 34.73
CA GLY A 111 10.48 -0.32 34.80
C GLY A 111 10.18 -1.19 33.57
N ASP A 112 9.30 -0.75 32.67
CA ASP A 112 9.11 -1.41 31.37
C ASP A 112 10.32 -1.14 30.47
N GLU A 113 10.67 -2.12 29.66
CA GLU A 113 11.81 -2.04 28.74
C GLU A 113 11.33 -2.10 27.28
N VAL A 114 12.01 -1.36 26.41
CA VAL A 114 11.79 -1.39 24.96
C VAL A 114 13.07 -1.85 24.31
N LEU A 115 13.01 -3.01 23.63
CA LEU A 115 14.11 -3.51 22.85
C LEU A 115 14.06 -2.94 21.44
N VAL A 116 15.18 -2.36 20.99
CA VAL A 116 15.36 -1.86 19.62
C VAL A 116 16.57 -2.55 19.00
N SER A 117 16.49 -2.83 17.68
CA SER A 117 17.57 -3.45 16.89
C SER A 117 18.36 -2.41 16.12
#